data_ba3cb37c946cf00833a8d2511445b822
#
_entry.id   ba3cb37c946cf00833a8d2511445b822
#
_cell.length_a   1.000
_cell.length_b   1.000
_cell.length_c   1.000
_cell.angle_alpha   90.00
_cell.angle_beta   90.00
_cell.angle_gamma   90.00
#
_symmetry.space_group_name_H-M   'P 1'
#
loop_
_entity.id
_entity.type
_entity.pdbx_description
1 polymer ?
#
loop_
_entity_poly.entity_id
_entity_poly.type
_entity_poly.pdbx_seq_one_letter_code
_entity_poly.pdbx_strand_id
1 'polypeptide(L)'
;MLSKIININLLTPLILIIYSFLINWFSGNVGVIPIDTFGFFDTGYSILKNKLPIRDFWIFTGLFVDYLQAGFFFLFGASWKSYIFHASTINILGTLSFYYFLKNFKINSFPITIYCLSFATLCYPVSGTPFAYLHSYIFSLITIFLFINASLNKKNWIWFILPYMFFVSFFSMQTPSFYIISLVLFFSVSHFIKNNKTKNFQYFLLGSVSSLIIFLSFLFLTNTPIKSLIYQYFLFPLTIGEGRWASEATAYVKLSDQLNLKRFFGDFKFIHIFYFSLFFMTIKLFFKKNNDLIFLNIVILLTCFIFFLNQLMQANQIYIFSLIPLLASIIHINLKINKGSEKILPYVLIFIIVIFSSYKYHLRYNVERKFLDIEKLDKKIAVEASEIDIRLKPLKWITPFFKKPEEEIDLIKNALTLIKADDRKKMIITHYQFFSLLLNEDLNILNRWYLWDNNTHPTETHKYFNIYKQMVNMNLKKNRIEVIYLLGSDKEILFSNIKNYFNNICFKDNIIFENKFSYHEIVTCKN
;
A
#
# COMPACT_ATOMS: atom_id res chain seq x y z
N MET A 1 17.46 29.09 -32.57
CA MET A 1 16.36 29.81 -31.90
C MET A 1 15.47 28.89 -31.03
N LEU A 2 15.49 27.57 -31.20
CA LEU A 2 14.76 26.59 -30.38
C LEU A 2 15.43 26.21 -29.05
N SER A 3 16.71 26.61 -28.82
CA SER A 3 17.48 26.25 -27.62
C SER A 3 17.20 27.09 -26.37
N LYS A 4 16.35 28.09 -26.45
CA LYS A 4 16.02 29.01 -25.33
C LYS A 4 14.68 28.72 -24.63
N ILE A 5 13.88 27.71 -25.07
CA ILE A 5 12.49 27.58 -24.63
C ILE A 5 12.31 26.50 -23.56
N ILE A 6 13.21 25.54 -23.41
CA ILE A 6 13.05 24.52 -22.36
C ILE A 6 13.84 24.97 -21.12
N ASN A 7 13.13 25.57 -20.19
CA ASN A 7 13.69 25.89 -18.87
C ASN A 7 14.12 24.55 -18.20
N ILE A 8 15.43 24.34 -18.07
CA ILE A 8 16.04 23.12 -17.49
C ILE A 8 15.40 22.76 -16.13
N ASN A 9 14.88 23.77 -15.42
CA ASN A 9 14.18 23.57 -14.16
C ASN A 9 12.82 22.84 -14.31
N LEU A 10 12.20 22.84 -15.48
CA LEU A 10 10.96 22.13 -15.77
C LEU A 10 11.21 20.77 -16.44
N LEU A 11 12.34 20.59 -17.13
CA LEU A 11 12.68 19.36 -17.83
C LEU A 11 12.87 18.18 -16.86
N THR A 12 13.59 18.38 -15.77
CA THR A 12 13.82 17.30 -14.78
C THR A 12 12.52 16.77 -14.17
N PRO A 13 11.61 17.60 -13.60
CA PRO A 13 10.32 17.09 -13.11
C PRO A 13 9.52 16.35 -14.17
N LEU A 14 9.50 16.82 -15.42
CA LEU A 14 8.80 16.15 -16.52
C LEU A 14 9.37 14.76 -16.80
N ILE A 15 10.69 14.62 -16.87
CA ILE A 15 11.37 13.33 -17.03
C ILE A 15 11.00 12.39 -15.87
N LEU A 16 10.98 12.89 -14.63
CA LEU A 16 10.65 12.10 -13.45
C LEU A 16 9.19 11.65 -13.48
N ILE A 17 8.25 12.50 -13.91
CA ILE A 17 6.84 12.14 -14.08
C ILE A 17 6.69 11.00 -15.09
N ILE A 18 7.24 11.18 -16.29
CA ILE A 18 7.16 10.19 -17.36
C ILE A 18 7.80 8.87 -16.93
N TYR A 19 8.99 8.92 -16.36
CA TYR A 19 9.70 7.72 -15.91
C TYR A 19 8.95 6.98 -14.81
N SER A 20 8.49 7.69 -13.75
CA SER A 20 7.73 7.09 -12.65
C SER A 20 6.43 6.44 -13.13
N PHE A 21 5.78 7.06 -14.11
CA PHE A 21 4.60 6.49 -14.75
C PHE A 21 4.97 5.20 -15.50
N LEU A 22 5.95 5.24 -16.38
CA LEU A 22 6.31 4.11 -17.24
C LEU A 22 6.84 2.91 -16.46
N ILE A 23 7.67 3.13 -15.43
CA ILE A 23 8.22 2.02 -14.63
C ILE A 23 7.12 1.30 -13.86
N ASN A 24 6.15 2.04 -13.34
CA ASN A 24 5.02 1.45 -12.64
C ASN A 24 4.03 0.78 -13.60
N TRP A 25 3.76 1.40 -14.75
CA TRP A 25 2.95 0.81 -15.81
C TRP A 25 3.52 -0.52 -16.29
N PHE A 26 4.83 -0.59 -16.50
CA PHE A 26 5.53 -1.83 -16.84
C PHE A 26 5.30 -2.91 -15.78
N SER A 27 5.49 -2.57 -14.51
CA SER A 27 5.38 -3.54 -13.40
C SER A 27 3.93 -4.02 -13.16
N GLY A 28 2.91 -3.22 -13.48
CA GLY A 28 1.52 -3.54 -13.19
C GLY A 28 0.81 -4.44 -14.19
N ASN A 29 1.41 -4.71 -15.37
CA ASN A 29 0.68 -5.33 -16.47
C ASN A 29 1.00 -6.80 -16.71
N VAL A 30 1.76 -7.47 -15.85
CA VAL A 30 2.10 -8.90 -15.99
C VAL A 30 1.99 -9.62 -14.67
N GLY A 31 1.21 -10.69 -14.63
CA GLY A 31 1.09 -11.58 -13.50
C GLY A 31 0.15 -11.07 -12.41
N VAL A 32 -0.53 -12.01 -11.78
CA VAL A 32 -1.59 -11.78 -10.80
C VAL A 32 -1.39 -12.69 -9.59
N ILE A 33 -1.55 -12.14 -8.41
CA ILE A 33 -1.99 -12.87 -7.22
C ILE A 33 -3.38 -12.33 -6.88
N PRO A 34 -4.45 -13.07 -7.11
CA PRO A 34 -5.82 -12.54 -7.02
C PRO A 34 -6.11 -11.80 -5.72
N ILE A 35 -5.71 -12.36 -4.59
CA ILE A 35 -5.94 -11.78 -3.27
C ILE A 35 -5.26 -10.41 -3.08
N ASP A 36 -4.05 -10.22 -3.60
CA ASP A 36 -3.29 -8.97 -3.41
C ASP A 36 -3.49 -7.99 -4.57
N THR A 37 -3.58 -8.51 -5.79
CA THR A 37 -3.59 -7.68 -6.99
C THR A 37 -4.88 -6.88 -7.12
N PHE A 38 -6.04 -7.48 -6.78
CA PHE A 38 -7.36 -6.85 -6.95
C PHE A 38 -7.95 -6.26 -5.66
N GLY A 39 -7.19 -6.21 -4.56
CA GLY A 39 -7.72 -5.85 -3.25
C GLY A 39 -8.46 -4.49 -3.18
N PHE A 40 -8.16 -3.54 -4.06
CA PHE A 40 -8.81 -2.23 -4.13
C PHE A 40 -9.65 -2.02 -5.39
N PHE A 41 -9.82 -3.05 -6.22
CA PHE A 41 -10.51 -2.94 -7.49
C PHE A 41 -12.04 -2.93 -7.28
N ASP A 42 -12.61 -4.01 -6.75
CA ASP A 42 -14.05 -4.08 -6.46
C ASP A 42 -14.47 -3.17 -5.30
N THR A 43 -13.63 -2.98 -4.27
CA THR A 43 -13.95 -2.04 -3.18
C THR A 43 -14.03 -0.60 -3.65
N GLY A 44 -13.12 -0.16 -4.52
CA GLY A 44 -13.20 1.15 -5.17
C GLY A 44 -14.44 1.30 -6.05
N TYR A 45 -14.82 0.26 -6.77
CA TYR A 45 -16.05 0.25 -7.56
C TYR A 45 -17.32 0.26 -6.69
N SER A 46 -17.33 -0.49 -5.59
CA SER A 46 -18.45 -0.54 -4.64
C SER A 46 -18.77 0.86 -4.08
N ILE A 47 -17.76 1.70 -3.83
CA ILE A 47 -17.97 3.09 -3.40
C ILE A 47 -18.78 3.88 -4.44
N LEU A 48 -18.52 3.69 -5.74
CA LEU A 48 -19.30 4.33 -6.80
C LEU A 48 -20.76 3.85 -6.85
N LYS A 49 -21.03 2.67 -6.28
CA LYS A 49 -22.38 2.11 -6.09
C LYS A 49 -22.98 2.43 -4.71
N ASN A 50 -22.40 3.39 -3.98
CA ASN A 50 -22.81 3.79 -2.62
C ASN A 50 -22.73 2.67 -1.58
N LYS A 51 -21.88 1.64 -1.82
CA LYS A 51 -21.50 0.65 -0.81
C LYS A 51 -20.18 1.05 -0.21
N LEU A 52 -20.20 1.43 1.05
CA LEU A 52 -19.06 2.10 1.67
C LEU A 52 -18.31 1.17 2.62
N PRO A 53 -16.97 1.25 2.62
CA PRO A 53 -16.14 0.50 3.57
C PRO A 53 -16.49 0.85 5.02
N ILE A 54 -16.35 -0.13 5.91
CA ILE A 54 -16.71 -0.04 7.35
C ILE A 54 -18.22 -0.08 7.58
N ARG A 55 -19.01 0.59 6.76
CA ARG A 55 -20.48 0.65 6.88
C ARG A 55 -21.16 -0.59 6.28
N ASP A 56 -20.77 -0.97 5.06
CA ASP A 56 -21.45 -2.01 4.29
C ASP A 56 -20.59 -3.29 4.10
N PHE A 57 -19.28 -3.18 4.18
CA PHE A 57 -18.36 -4.32 4.16
C PHE A 57 -17.17 -4.10 5.09
N TRP A 58 -16.57 -5.23 5.52
CA TRP A 58 -15.48 -5.21 6.48
C TRP A 58 -14.16 -4.83 5.83
N ILE A 59 -13.49 -3.84 6.41
CA ILE A 59 -12.09 -3.53 6.12
C ILE A 59 -11.34 -3.22 7.43
N PHE A 60 -10.10 -3.59 7.52
CA PHE A 60 -9.25 -3.28 8.68
C PHE A 60 -8.07 -2.36 8.34
N THR A 61 -7.90 -2.02 7.06
CA THR A 61 -6.82 -1.13 6.56
C THR A 61 -7.19 -0.56 5.20
N GLY A 62 -6.48 0.47 4.72
CA GLY A 62 -6.60 0.96 3.35
C GLY A 62 -7.84 1.83 3.06
N LEU A 63 -8.51 2.37 4.09
CA LEU A 63 -9.70 3.20 3.90
C LEU A 63 -9.47 4.35 2.92
N PHE A 64 -8.35 5.07 3.06
CA PHE A 64 -8.02 6.16 2.15
C PHE A 64 -7.75 5.67 0.73
N VAL A 65 -7.13 4.50 0.58
CA VAL A 65 -6.81 3.90 -0.73
C VAL A 65 -8.07 3.50 -1.49
N ASP A 66 -9.11 2.98 -0.80
CA ASP A 66 -10.40 2.66 -1.41
C ASP A 66 -11.07 3.90 -2.01
N TYR A 67 -11.16 4.99 -1.24
CA TYR A 67 -11.76 6.24 -1.73
C TYR A 67 -10.93 6.88 -2.83
N LEU A 68 -9.61 6.82 -2.73
CA LEU A 68 -8.73 7.32 -3.79
C LEU A 68 -8.93 6.50 -5.08
N GLN A 69 -9.02 5.17 -4.97
CA GLN A 69 -9.33 4.31 -6.12
C GLN A 69 -10.70 4.61 -6.72
N ALA A 70 -11.72 4.83 -5.90
CA ALA A 70 -13.03 5.25 -6.37
C ALA A 70 -12.96 6.59 -7.13
N GLY A 71 -12.17 7.54 -6.66
CA GLY A 71 -11.91 8.80 -7.36
C GLY A 71 -11.27 8.59 -8.74
N PHE A 72 -10.29 7.70 -8.86
CA PHE A 72 -9.71 7.35 -10.15
C PHE A 72 -10.71 6.68 -11.09
N PHE A 73 -11.54 5.78 -10.59
CA PHE A 73 -12.59 5.16 -11.40
C PHE A 73 -13.67 6.16 -11.83
N PHE A 74 -14.02 7.10 -10.98
CA PHE A 74 -14.96 8.17 -11.32
C PHE A 74 -14.42 9.06 -12.45
N LEU A 75 -13.14 9.44 -12.39
CA LEU A 75 -12.54 10.38 -13.36
C LEU A 75 -12.15 9.71 -14.68
N PHE A 76 -11.67 8.46 -14.65
CA PHE A 76 -11.05 7.80 -15.81
C PHE A 76 -11.78 6.53 -16.25
N GLY A 77 -12.92 6.22 -15.64
CA GLY A 77 -13.68 5.00 -15.88
C GLY A 77 -13.12 3.80 -15.10
N ALA A 78 -14.01 2.86 -14.77
CA ALA A 78 -13.68 1.67 -14.01
C ALA A 78 -13.01 0.62 -14.93
N SER A 79 -11.68 0.53 -14.86
CA SER A 79 -10.85 -0.33 -15.70
C SER A 79 -9.48 -0.59 -15.08
N TRP A 80 -8.80 -1.63 -15.60
CA TRP A 80 -7.40 -1.92 -15.21
C TRP A 80 -6.46 -0.74 -15.46
N LYS A 81 -6.65 -0.01 -16.57
CA LYS A 81 -5.84 1.18 -16.87
C LYS A 81 -5.94 2.23 -15.77
N SER A 82 -7.16 2.54 -15.31
CA SER A 82 -7.39 3.50 -14.22
C SER A 82 -6.80 3.01 -12.90
N TYR A 83 -6.81 1.69 -12.68
CA TYR A 83 -6.22 1.06 -11.50
C TYR A 83 -4.70 1.24 -11.46
N ILE A 84 -4.02 0.92 -12.56
CA ILE A 84 -2.57 1.14 -12.66
C ILE A 84 -2.22 2.63 -12.69
N PHE A 85 -3.09 3.48 -13.25
CA PHE A 85 -2.88 4.93 -13.24
C PHE A 85 -2.88 5.50 -11.82
N HIS A 86 -3.78 5.01 -10.94
CA HIS A 86 -3.74 5.34 -9.51
C HIS A 86 -2.36 5.01 -8.90
N ALA A 87 -1.91 3.77 -9.02
CA ALA A 87 -0.60 3.35 -8.48
C ALA A 87 0.56 4.18 -9.05
N SER A 88 0.53 4.47 -10.36
CA SER A 88 1.54 5.30 -11.03
C SER A 88 1.57 6.73 -10.48
N THR A 89 0.40 7.30 -10.22
CA THR A 89 0.28 8.66 -9.63
C THR A 89 0.91 8.72 -8.24
N ILE A 90 0.75 7.69 -7.41
CA ILE A 90 1.38 7.64 -6.09
C ILE A 90 2.91 7.56 -6.21
N ASN A 91 3.44 6.78 -7.15
CA ASN A 91 4.88 6.76 -7.41
C ASN A 91 5.39 8.14 -7.89
N ILE A 92 4.67 8.80 -8.79
CA ILE A 92 4.97 10.18 -9.24
C ILE A 92 5.02 11.13 -8.05
N LEU A 93 4.00 11.12 -7.17
CA LEU A 93 3.92 12.00 -6.00
C LEU A 93 5.10 11.76 -5.04
N GLY A 94 5.44 10.51 -4.76
CA GLY A 94 6.59 10.15 -3.93
C GLY A 94 7.91 10.66 -4.54
N THR A 95 8.11 10.40 -5.83
CA THR A 95 9.33 10.80 -6.56
C THR A 95 9.49 12.32 -6.66
N LEU A 96 8.42 13.06 -6.99
CA LEU A 96 8.45 14.51 -7.03
C LEU A 96 8.67 15.13 -5.64
N SER A 97 8.05 14.57 -4.61
CA SER A 97 8.25 15.03 -3.23
C SER A 97 9.72 14.85 -2.80
N PHE A 98 10.32 13.73 -3.17
CA PHE A 98 11.74 13.48 -2.94
C PHE A 98 12.63 14.44 -3.75
N TYR A 99 12.31 14.71 -5.02
CA TYR A 99 13.00 15.68 -5.85
C TYR A 99 13.00 17.08 -5.21
N TYR A 100 11.83 17.59 -4.83
CA TYR A 100 11.71 18.91 -4.21
C TYR A 100 12.37 18.97 -2.83
N PHE A 101 12.35 17.89 -2.08
CA PHE A 101 13.09 17.76 -0.84
C PHE A 101 14.60 17.93 -1.07
N LEU A 102 15.19 17.20 -2.01
CA LEU A 102 16.62 17.27 -2.31
C LEU A 102 17.05 18.64 -2.87
N LYS A 103 16.19 19.28 -3.64
CA LYS A 103 16.46 20.61 -4.22
C LYS A 103 16.75 21.68 -3.16
N ASN A 104 16.20 21.53 -1.96
CA ASN A 104 16.45 22.49 -0.85
C ASN A 104 17.90 22.46 -0.33
N PHE A 105 18.66 21.41 -0.60
CA PHE A 105 20.05 21.26 -0.15
C PHE A 105 21.11 21.70 -1.17
N LYS A 106 20.68 22.39 -2.23
CA LYS A 106 21.58 22.98 -3.26
C LYS A 106 22.51 21.93 -3.93
N ILE A 107 22.06 20.68 -4.06
CA ILE A 107 22.76 19.66 -4.86
C ILE A 107 22.56 19.98 -6.35
N ASN A 108 23.52 19.62 -7.19
CA ASN A 108 23.40 19.76 -8.65
C ASN A 108 22.26 18.90 -9.21
N SER A 109 21.66 19.33 -10.31
CA SER A 109 20.49 18.64 -10.88
C SER A 109 20.77 17.19 -11.30
N PHE A 110 21.96 16.90 -11.84
CA PHE A 110 22.34 15.56 -12.31
C PHE A 110 22.30 14.49 -11.19
N PRO A 111 23.00 14.67 -10.04
CA PRO A 111 22.85 13.77 -8.89
C PRO A 111 21.41 13.60 -8.41
N ILE A 112 20.65 14.67 -8.29
CA ILE A 112 19.25 14.63 -7.88
C ILE A 112 18.44 13.75 -8.82
N THR A 113 18.63 13.91 -10.13
CA THR A 113 17.91 13.11 -11.14
C THR A 113 18.20 11.61 -10.97
N ILE A 114 19.47 11.21 -10.80
CA ILE A 114 19.84 9.80 -10.59
C ILE A 114 19.17 9.24 -9.33
N TYR A 115 19.22 9.96 -8.19
CA TYR A 115 18.58 9.50 -6.97
C TYR A 115 17.06 9.37 -7.13
N CYS A 116 16.41 10.32 -7.81
CA CYS A 116 14.98 10.28 -8.03
C CYS A 116 14.55 9.19 -9.01
N LEU A 117 15.30 8.93 -10.09
CA LEU A 117 15.05 7.81 -11.00
C LEU A 117 15.19 6.46 -10.27
N SER A 118 16.24 6.31 -9.45
CA SER A 118 16.43 5.13 -8.60
C SER A 118 15.30 4.98 -7.57
N PHE A 119 14.84 6.07 -6.97
CA PHE A 119 13.70 6.07 -6.06
C PHE A 119 12.43 5.62 -6.76
N ALA A 120 12.09 6.17 -7.92
CA ALA A 120 10.94 5.78 -8.71
C ALA A 120 10.95 4.28 -9.10
N THR A 121 12.14 3.76 -9.46
CA THR A 121 12.33 2.35 -9.79
C THR A 121 12.06 1.43 -8.61
N LEU A 122 12.46 1.84 -7.40
CA LEU A 122 12.42 1.02 -6.19
C LEU A 122 11.19 1.28 -5.31
N CYS A 123 10.42 2.32 -5.59
CA CYS A 123 9.27 2.72 -4.76
C CYS A 123 8.05 1.80 -4.94
N TYR A 124 7.85 1.28 -6.15
CA TYR A 124 6.83 0.28 -6.47
C TYR A 124 7.46 -0.96 -7.14
N PRO A 125 8.36 -1.68 -6.44
CA PRO A 125 9.15 -2.72 -7.11
C PRO A 125 8.31 -3.93 -7.53
N VAL A 126 7.09 -4.10 -7.02
CA VAL A 126 6.53 -5.45 -7.00
C VAL A 126 5.21 -5.63 -7.73
N SER A 127 4.14 -4.94 -7.35
CA SER A 127 2.82 -5.22 -7.91
C SER A 127 2.41 -4.25 -9.00
N GLY A 128 2.90 -3.04 -8.99
CA GLY A 128 2.42 -1.98 -9.87
C GLY A 128 0.94 -1.60 -9.66
N THR A 129 0.28 -2.22 -8.69
CA THR A 129 -1.13 -2.01 -8.34
C THR A 129 -1.26 -1.23 -7.02
N PRO A 130 -2.39 -0.57 -6.75
CA PRO A 130 -2.62 0.07 -5.46
C PRO A 130 -2.51 -0.92 -4.31
N PHE A 131 -1.72 -0.57 -3.29
CA PHE A 131 -1.51 -1.40 -2.12
C PHE A 131 -1.39 -0.55 -0.86
N ALA A 132 -2.14 -0.88 0.20
CA ALA A 132 -2.25 -0.07 1.41
C ALA A 132 -0.89 0.26 2.04
N TYR A 133 -0.02 -0.75 2.17
CA TYR A 133 1.31 -0.59 2.75
C TYR A 133 2.17 0.41 1.98
N LEU A 134 2.20 0.31 0.64
CA LEU A 134 3.00 1.22 -0.19
C LEU A 134 2.50 2.66 -0.13
N HIS A 135 1.17 2.85 -0.12
CA HIS A 135 0.60 4.18 0.07
C HIS A 135 1.00 4.78 1.41
N SER A 136 0.85 4.01 2.50
CA SER A 136 1.27 4.42 3.84
C SER A 136 2.77 4.75 3.89
N TYR A 137 3.62 3.92 3.29
CA TYR A 137 5.05 4.13 3.21
C TYR A 137 5.41 5.44 2.48
N ILE A 138 4.83 5.66 1.29
CA ILE A 138 5.09 6.85 0.47
C ILE A 138 4.59 8.11 1.18
N PHE A 139 3.35 8.10 1.69
CA PHE A 139 2.82 9.26 2.41
C PHE A 139 3.57 9.55 3.71
N SER A 140 4.07 8.52 4.39
CA SER A 140 4.94 8.68 5.55
C SER A 140 6.28 9.32 5.17
N LEU A 141 6.89 8.94 4.05
CA LEU A 141 8.10 9.61 3.53
C LEU A 141 7.82 11.07 3.16
N ILE A 142 6.70 11.36 2.49
CA ILE A 142 6.29 12.73 2.17
C ILE A 142 6.13 13.53 3.47
N THR A 143 5.52 12.94 4.50
CA THR A 143 5.38 13.56 5.82
C THR A 143 6.75 13.93 6.42
N ILE A 144 7.73 13.03 6.35
CA ILE A 144 9.10 13.28 6.83
C ILE A 144 9.77 14.41 6.01
N PHE A 145 9.64 14.40 4.68
CA PHE A 145 10.21 15.46 3.83
C PHE A 145 9.61 16.84 4.14
N LEU A 146 8.29 16.89 4.33
CA LEU A 146 7.58 18.10 4.73
C LEU A 146 8.03 18.57 6.12
N PHE A 147 8.10 17.66 7.10
CA PHE A 147 8.53 17.96 8.46
C PHE A 147 9.95 18.54 8.51
N ILE A 148 10.92 17.91 7.81
CA ILE A 148 12.29 18.41 7.74
C ILE A 148 12.31 19.80 7.09
N ASN A 149 11.57 20.00 5.99
CA ASN A 149 11.45 21.28 5.32
C ASN A 149 10.84 22.37 6.21
N ALA A 150 9.80 22.04 6.98
CA ALA A 150 9.17 22.96 7.94
C ALA A 150 10.15 23.38 9.04
N SER A 151 10.95 22.44 9.52
CA SER A 151 11.89 22.65 10.63
C SER A 151 13.13 23.45 10.20
N LEU A 152 13.70 23.16 9.02
CA LEU A 152 14.95 23.78 8.55
C LEU A 152 14.70 25.08 7.73
N ASN A 153 13.65 25.13 6.89
CA ASN A 153 13.44 26.21 5.94
C ASN A 153 12.45 27.29 6.40
N LYS A 154 11.96 27.22 7.63
CA LYS A 154 11.06 28.22 8.25
C LYS A 154 9.77 28.51 7.45
N LYS A 155 9.26 27.55 6.67
CA LYS A 155 8.01 27.68 5.92
C LYS A 155 6.81 27.31 6.80
N ASN A 156 6.24 28.30 7.48
CA ASN A 156 5.20 28.10 8.49
C ASN A 156 3.95 27.35 7.96
N TRP A 157 3.55 27.58 6.71
CA TRP A 157 2.37 26.94 6.12
C TRP A 157 2.48 25.42 6.04
N ILE A 158 3.70 24.85 6.01
CA ILE A 158 3.90 23.40 5.98
C ILE A 158 3.41 22.76 7.29
N TRP A 159 3.54 23.47 8.41
CA TRP A 159 3.02 23.00 9.70
C TRP A 159 1.49 22.78 9.66
N PHE A 160 0.77 23.60 8.88
CA PHE A 160 -0.67 23.40 8.66
C PHE A 160 -0.98 22.13 7.85
N ILE A 161 -0.14 21.76 6.89
CA ILE A 161 -0.34 20.60 6.01
C ILE A 161 0.01 19.27 6.71
N LEU A 162 0.94 19.27 7.67
CA LEU A 162 1.41 18.03 8.34
C LEU A 162 0.29 17.18 8.94
N PRO A 163 -0.70 17.71 9.69
CA PRO A 163 -1.80 16.91 10.21
C PRO A 163 -2.65 16.23 9.13
N TYR A 164 -2.86 16.84 7.98
CA TYR A 164 -3.54 16.19 6.84
C TYR A 164 -2.74 14.99 6.34
N MET A 165 -1.42 15.12 6.26
CA MET A 165 -0.56 14.01 5.87
C MET A 165 -0.58 12.88 6.89
N PHE A 166 -0.76 13.18 8.18
CA PHE A 166 -0.98 12.18 9.22
C PHE A 166 -2.24 11.36 8.95
N PHE A 167 -3.36 12.02 8.63
CA PHE A 167 -4.60 11.34 8.27
C PHE A 167 -4.42 10.47 7.01
N VAL A 168 -3.87 11.04 5.95
CA VAL A 168 -3.69 10.33 4.67
C VAL A 168 -2.80 9.09 4.85
N SER A 169 -1.68 9.22 5.55
CA SER A 169 -0.77 8.09 5.78
C SER A 169 -1.38 7.02 6.69
N PHE A 170 -2.02 7.42 7.80
CA PHE A 170 -2.63 6.51 8.77
C PHE A 170 -3.84 5.76 8.18
N PHE A 171 -4.72 6.45 7.45
CA PHE A 171 -5.87 5.82 6.81
C PHE A 171 -5.52 5.07 5.52
N SER A 172 -4.28 5.21 5.01
CA SER A 172 -3.73 4.27 4.05
C SER A 172 -3.35 2.93 4.72
N MET A 173 -2.63 2.98 5.83
CA MET A 173 -2.38 1.82 6.71
C MET A 173 -1.83 2.30 8.05
N GLN A 174 -2.26 1.67 9.15
CA GLN A 174 -1.90 2.06 10.52
C GLN A 174 -0.39 1.98 10.78
N THR A 175 0.26 0.93 10.28
CA THR A 175 1.71 0.75 10.34
C THR A 175 2.31 0.75 8.94
N PRO A 176 3.40 1.46 8.66
CA PRO A 176 4.31 2.13 9.59
C PRO A 176 3.89 3.56 10.00
N SER A 177 2.77 4.09 9.48
CA SER A 177 2.38 5.50 9.64
C SER A 177 2.32 5.94 11.09
N PHE A 178 1.75 5.13 11.98
CA PHE A 178 1.65 5.47 13.41
C PHE A 178 3.01 5.77 14.02
N TYR A 179 4.02 4.97 13.72
CA TYR A 179 5.38 5.18 14.26
C TYR A 179 6.02 6.43 13.68
N ILE A 180 5.81 6.72 12.40
CA ILE A 180 6.30 7.94 11.74
C ILE A 180 5.60 9.18 12.28
N ILE A 181 4.29 9.13 12.47
CA ILE A 181 3.52 10.22 13.10
C ILE A 181 4.05 10.51 14.51
N SER A 182 4.26 9.46 15.32
CA SER A 182 4.81 9.58 16.67
C SER A 182 6.20 10.22 16.67
N LEU A 183 7.07 9.82 15.74
CA LEU A 183 8.40 10.41 15.54
C LEU A 183 8.29 11.91 15.21
N VAL A 184 7.45 12.26 14.25
CA VAL A 184 7.26 13.66 13.83
C VAL A 184 6.66 14.50 14.95
N LEU A 185 5.69 13.98 15.69
CA LEU A 185 5.11 14.67 16.85
C LEU A 185 6.15 14.94 17.94
N PHE A 186 6.97 13.94 18.28
CA PHE A 186 8.04 14.09 19.27
C PHE A 186 9.01 15.22 18.90
N PHE A 187 9.50 15.24 17.67
CA PHE A 187 10.40 16.29 17.22
C PHE A 187 9.70 17.66 17.03
N SER A 188 8.41 17.66 16.68
CA SER A 188 7.63 18.90 16.55
C SER A 188 7.45 19.59 17.91
N VAL A 189 7.09 18.83 18.95
CA VAL A 189 6.99 19.36 20.32
C VAL A 189 8.34 19.94 20.75
N SER A 190 9.42 19.18 20.56
CA SER A 190 10.78 19.65 20.86
C SER A 190 11.14 20.94 20.09
N HIS A 191 10.75 21.03 18.82
CA HIS A 191 10.98 22.22 17.98
C HIS A 191 10.19 23.45 18.48
N PHE A 192 8.92 23.28 18.89
CA PHE A 192 8.08 24.37 19.37
C PHE A 192 8.59 24.94 20.69
N ILE A 193 8.98 24.06 21.64
CA ILE A 193 9.46 24.45 22.98
C ILE A 193 10.84 25.14 22.86
N LYS A 194 11.80 24.46 22.21
CA LYS A 194 13.19 24.92 22.17
C LYS A 194 13.37 26.26 21.45
N ASN A 195 12.56 26.49 20.42
CA ASN A 195 12.71 27.66 19.57
C ASN A 195 11.68 28.76 19.83
N ASN A 196 10.82 28.60 20.86
CA ASN A 196 9.70 29.50 21.18
C ASN A 196 8.84 29.85 19.94
N LYS A 197 8.56 28.83 19.07
CA LYS A 197 7.90 28.96 17.77
C LYS A 197 6.36 28.92 17.89
N THR A 198 5.77 29.85 18.65
CA THR A 198 4.33 29.94 18.85
C THR A 198 3.53 29.96 17.54
N LYS A 199 4.02 30.68 16.52
CA LYS A 199 3.39 30.75 15.20
C LYS A 199 3.35 29.39 14.48
N ASN A 200 4.42 28.60 14.52
CA ASN A 200 4.44 27.27 13.93
C ASN A 200 3.45 26.33 14.63
N PHE A 201 3.40 26.40 15.96
CA PHE A 201 2.43 25.66 16.75
C PHE A 201 0.98 26.05 16.41
N GLN A 202 0.68 27.35 16.23
CA GLN A 202 -0.64 27.81 15.80
C GLN A 202 -1.04 27.22 14.44
N TYR A 203 -0.14 27.24 13.43
CA TYR A 203 -0.41 26.61 12.13
C TYR A 203 -0.66 25.11 12.27
N PHE A 204 0.14 24.42 13.09
CA PHE A 204 -0.03 23.00 13.33
C PHE A 204 -1.37 22.69 14.01
N LEU A 205 -1.75 23.48 15.02
CA LEU A 205 -3.04 23.33 15.71
C LEU A 205 -4.21 23.58 14.78
N LEU A 206 -4.17 24.66 13.97
CA LEU A 206 -5.20 24.94 12.96
C LEU A 206 -5.31 23.80 11.95
N GLY A 207 -4.20 23.26 11.47
CA GLY A 207 -4.18 22.09 10.60
C GLY A 207 -4.79 20.87 11.26
N SER A 208 -4.49 20.64 12.54
CA SER A 208 -5.03 19.50 13.30
C SER A 208 -6.54 19.61 13.49
N VAL A 209 -7.03 20.78 13.90
CA VAL A 209 -8.47 21.03 14.08
C VAL A 209 -9.22 20.91 12.74
N SER A 210 -8.72 21.54 11.69
CA SER A 210 -9.37 21.51 10.37
C SER A 210 -9.37 20.12 9.75
N SER A 211 -8.29 19.34 9.87
CA SER A 211 -8.24 17.97 9.38
C SER A 211 -9.20 17.05 10.15
N LEU A 212 -9.33 17.25 11.48
CA LEU A 212 -10.28 16.51 12.30
C LEU A 212 -11.73 16.85 11.92
N ILE A 213 -12.06 18.13 11.70
CA ILE A 213 -13.39 18.56 11.26
C ILE A 213 -13.73 17.91 9.91
N ILE A 214 -12.82 17.91 8.95
CA ILE A 214 -13.03 17.26 7.64
C ILE A 214 -13.29 15.77 7.83
N PHE A 215 -12.52 15.10 8.67
CA PHE A 215 -12.71 13.67 8.93
C PHE A 215 -14.07 13.37 9.60
N LEU A 216 -14.46 14.14 10.62
CA LEU A 216 -15.76 13.98 11.27
C LEU A 216 -16.93 14.27 10.31
N SER A 217 -16.79 15.31 9.47
CA SER A 217 -17.75 15.62 8.41
C SER A 217 -17.87 14.49 7.40
N PHE A 218 -16.74 13.88 7.02
CA PHE A 218 -16.71 12.71 6.15
C PHE A 218 -17.47 11.53 6.78
N LEU A 219 -17.24 11.21 8.05
CA LEU A 219 -17.96 10.12 8.74
C LEU A 219 -19.47 10.39 8.80
N PHE A 220 -19.87 11.64 9.05
CA PHE A 220 -21.25 12.06 9.07
C PHE A 220 -21.91 11.94 7.70
N LEU A 221 -21.30 12.47 6.65
CA LEU A 221 -21.83 12.43 5.27
C LEU A 221 -21.93 11.01 4.71
N THR A 222 -21.02 10.13 5.10
CA THR A 222 -21.02 8.72 4.69
C THR A 222 -21.91 7.83 5.57
N ASN A 223 -22.50 8.38 6.64
CA ASN A 223 -23.20 7.61 7.65
C ASN A 223 -22.39 6.43 8.19
N THR A 224 -21.06 6.61 8.34
CA THR A 224 -20.17 5.55 8.82
C THR A 224 -20.29 5.43 10.34
N PRO A 225 -20.70 4.25 10.90
CA PRO A 225 -20.85 4.10 12.33
C PRO A 225 -19.49 4.17 13.05
N ILE A 226 -19.34 5.11 13.98
CA ILE A 226 -18.10 5.30 14.76
C ILE A 226 -17.70 4.01 15.48
N LYS A 227 -18.67 3.27 16.04
CA LYS A 227 -18.43 1.99 16.71
C LYS A 227 -17.80 0.97 15.75
N SER A 228 -18.31 0.86 14.53
CA SER A 228 -17.76 -0.04 13.50
C SER A 228 -16.35 0.40 13.09
N LEU A 229 -16.12 1.69 12.93
CA LEU A 229 -14.78 2.23 12.65
C LEU A 229 -13.78 1.86 13.75
N ILE A 230 -14.16 2.01 15.02
CA ILE A 230 -13.28 1.66 16.15
C ILE A 230 -12.96 0.16 16.13
N TYR A 231 -13.96 -0.71 15.95
CA TYR A 231 -13.73 -2.16 15.92
C TYR A 231 -12.88 -2.59 14.72
N GLN A 232 -13.23 -2.14 13.53
CA GLN A 232 -12.60 -2.61 12.31
C GLN A 232 -11.21 -2.00 12.10
N TYR A 233 -11.05 -0.70 12.36
CA TYR A 233 -9.84 0.04 11.98
C TYR A 233 -8.82 0.23 13.12
N PHE A 234 -9.25 0.09 14.38
CA PHE A 234 -8.37 0.25 15.53
C PHE A 234 -8.21 -1.06 16.30
N LEU A 235 -9.31 -1.63 16.82
CA LEU A 235 -9.21 -2.76 17.75
C LEU A 235 -8.84 -4.07 17.07
N PHE A 236 -9.39 -4.36 15.91
CA PHE A 236 -9.05 -5.60 15.20
C PHE A 236 -7.60 -5.64 14.72
N PRO A 237 -7.01 -4.58 14.11
CA PRO A 237 -5.59 -4.59 13.74
C PRO A 237 -4.63 -4.75 14.93
N LEU A 238 -5.01 -4.29 16.14
CA LEU A 238 -4.21 -4.53 17.34
C LEU A 238 -4.09 -6.03 17.65
N THR A 239 -5.17 -6.81 17.44
CA THR A 239 -5.12 -8.26 17.68
C THR A 239 -4.22 -8.99 16.69
N ILE A 240 -4.14 -8.51 15.45
CA ILE A 240 -3.19 -9.03 14.45
C ILE A 240 -1.75 -8.79 14.93
N GLY A 241 -1.47 -7.60 15.48
CA GLY A 241 -0.19 -7.26 16.08
C GLY A 241 0.13 -8.16 17.28
N GLU A 242 -0.82 -8.32 18.21
CA GLU A 242 -0.70 -9.22 19.37
C GLU A 242 -0.34 -10.65 18.96
N GLY A 243 -1.06 -11.24 17.99
CA GLY A 243 -0.81 -12.59 17.49
C GLY A 243 0.58 -12.75 16.86
N ARG A 244 1.05 -11.73 16.15
CA ARG A 244 2.42 -11.73 15.57
C ARG A 244 3.51 -11.70 16.64
N TRP A 245 3.34 -10.92 17.70
CA TRP A 245 4.29 -10.87 18.82
C TRP A 245 4.27 -12.16 19.63
N ALA A 246 3.10 -12.75 19.85
CA ALA A 246 2.94 -14.00 20.59
C ALA A 246 3.43 -15.22 19.80
N SER A 247 3.81 -15.08 18.53
CA SER A 247 4.19 -16.18 17.63
C SER A 247 3.11 -17.26 17.53
N GLU A 248 1.84 -16.86 17.62
CA GLU A 248 0.71 -17.76 17.48
C GLU A 248 0.62 -18.33 16.06
N ALA A 249 0.09 -19.54 15.93
CA ALA A 249 -0.02 -20.25 14.65
C ALA A 249 -0.91 -19.53 13.61
N THR A 250 -1.73 -18.60 14.06
CA THR A 250 -2.56 -17.70 13.24
C THR A 250 -1.76 -16.58 12.60
N ALA A 251 -0.53 -16.32 13.07
CA ALA A 251 0.33 -15.36 12.42
C ALA A 251 0.99 -16.04 11.21
N TYR A 252 0.67 -15.55 10.03
CA TYR A 252 1.30 -15.92 8.74
C TYR A 252 2.83 -15.96 8.83
N VAL A 253 3.40 -15.41 9.90
CA VAL A 253 4.83 -15.29 10.14
C VAL A 253 5.12 -15.28 11.63
N LYS A 254 5.91 -16.25 12.04
CA LYS A 254 6.52 -16.21 13.37
C LYS A 254 7.55 -15.09 13.44
N LEU A 255 7.50 -14.29 14.49
CA LEU A 255 8.44 -13.17 14.69
C LEU A 255 9.91 -13.67 14.67
N SER A 256 10.17 -14.84 15.24
CA SER A 256 11.49 -15.50 15.24
C SER A 256 12.05 -15.73 13.82
N ASP A 257 11.19 -16.06 12.86
CA ASP A 257 11.60 -16.34 11.47
C ASP A 257 11.91 -15.03 10.72
N GLN A 258 11.38 -13.92 11.18
CA GLN A 258 11.55 -12.60 10.58
C GLN A 258 12.68 -11.79 11.23
N LEU A 259 12.80 -11.84 12.56
CA LEU A 259 13.84 -11.15 13.32
C LEU A 259 15.08 -12.05 13.47
N ASN A 260 15.72 -12.43 12.37
CA ASN A 260 16.95 -13.19 12.42
C ASN A 260 18.09 -12.46 11.69
N LEU A 261 19.34 -12.73 12.12
CA LEU A 261 20.53 -12.06 11.59
C LEU A 261 20.73 -12.33 10.09
N LYS A 262 20.37 -13.51 9.59
CA LYS A 262 20.50 -13.87 8.17
C LYS A 262 19.62 -12.97 7.30
N ARG A 263 18.37 -12.74 7.70
CA ARG A 263 17.47 -11.85 7.00
C ARG A 263 17.89 -10.39 7.15
N PHE A 264 18.25 -9.99 8.38
CA PHE A 264 18.73 -8.66 8.69
C PHE A 264 19.89 -8.25 7.77
N PHE A 265 20.93 -9.04 7.68
CA PHE A 265 22.10 -8.70 6.87
C PHE A 265 21.99 -9.11 5.40
N GLY A 266 21.24 -10.15 5.07
CA GLY A 266 21.16 -10.68 3.70
C GLY A 266 20.28 -9.85 2.78
N ASP A 267 19.01 -9.64 3.16
CA ASP A 267 18.04 -9.01 2.29
C ASP A 267 18.27 -7.50 2.18
N PHE A 268 18.75 -6.86 3.24
CA PHE A 268 18.84 -5.39 3.35
C PHE A 268 20.26 -4.84 3.21
N LYS A 269 21.22 -5.63 2.76
CA LYS A 269 22.65 -5.28 2.73
C LYS A 269 22.96 -3.91 2.13
N PHE A 270 22.31 -3.50 1.05
CA PHE A 270 22.56 -2.20 0.42
C PHE A 270 21.97 -1.04 1.24
N ILE A 271 20.86 -1.27 1.95
CA ILE A 271 20.33 -0.29 2.91
C ILE A 271 21.32 -0.12 4.05
N HIS A 272 21.85 -1.22 4.60
CA HIS A 272 22.81 -1.19 5.70
C HIS A 272 24.10 -0.46 5.37
N ILE A 273 24.64 -0.65 4.16
CA ILE A 273 25.85 0.06 3.71
C ILE A 273 25.68 1.56 3.88
N PHE A 274 24.57 2.12 3.38
CA PHE A 274 24.30 3.55 3.47
C PHE A 274 23.85 3.96 4.88
N TYR A 275 23.07 3.12 5.57
CA TYR A 275 22.61 3.40 6.94
C TYR A 275 23.77 3.56 7.92
N PHE A 276 24.68 2.59 7.97
CA PHE A 276 25.85 2.67 8.85
C PHE A 276 26.83 3.76 8.42
N SER A 277 27.01 3.99 7.12
CA SER A 277 27.80 5.12 6.64
C SER A 277 27.26 6.46 7.14
N LEU A 278 25.93 6.67 7.04
CA LEU A 278 25.29 7.89 7.55
C LEU A 278 25.37 7.97 9.07
N PHE A 279 25.21 6.87 9.78
CA PHE A 279 25.34 6.80 11.25
C PHE A 279 26.74 7.27 11.71
N PHE A 280 27.81 6.72 11.14
CA PHE A 280 29.18 7.15 11.46
C PHE A 280 29.47 8.59 11.07
N MET A 281 28.94 9.06 9.94
CA MET A 281 29.03 10.48 9.57
C MET A 281 28.33 11.37 10.60
N THR A 282 27.18 10.95 11.11
CA THR A 282 26.44 11.70 12.14
C THR A 282 27.24 11.83 13.43
N ILE A 283 27.91 10.76 13.89
CA ILE A 283 28.81 10.82 15.05
C ILE A 283 29.91 11.86 14.83
N LYS A 284 30.54 11.88 13.65
CA LYS A 284 31.57 12.89 13.34
C LYS A 284 31.03 14.32 13.35
N LEU A 285 29.76 14.54 12.98
CA LEU A 285 29.13 15.84 12.99
C LEU A 285 28.90 16.39 14.41
N PHE A 286 28.69 15.56 15.41
CA PHE A 286 28.60 16.01 16.80
C PHE A 286 29.86 16.77 17.25
N PHE A 287 31.04 16.30 16.83
CA PHE A 287 32.30 17.00 17.12
C PHE A 287 32.44 18.33 16.35
N LYS A 288 31.75 18.48 15.19
CA LYS A 288 31.78 19.70 14.37
C LYS A 288 30.65 20.68 14.70
N LYS A 289 29.74 20.34 15.61
CA LYS A 289 28.60 21.16 16.06
C LYS A 289 27.70 21.68 14.93
N ASN A 290 27.52 20.91 13.85
CA ASN A 290 26.59 21.26 12.78
C ASN A 290 25.18 20.72 13.07
N ASN A 291 24.41 21.49 13.85
CA ASN A 291 23.12 21.08 14.38
C ASN A 291 22.08 20.75 13.29
N ASP A 292 22.06 21.47 12.17
CA ASP A 292 21.07 21.26 11.10
C ASP A 292 21.31 19.92 10.38
N LEU A 293 22.57 19.58 10.11
CA LEU A 293 22.91 18.28 9.52
C LEU A 293 22.72 17.13 10.51
N ILE A 294 23.03 17.34 11.78
CA ILE A 294 22.77 16.34 12.84
C ILE A 294 21.28 16.06 12.92
N PHE A 295 20.43 17.09 12.96
CA PHE A 295 18.99 16.96 12.99
C PHE A 295 18.47 16.19 11.76
N LEU A 296 18.88 16.61 10.54
CA LEU A 296 18.54 15.92 9.29
C LEU A 296 18.88 14.43 9.36
N ASN A 297 20.12 14.12 9.73
CA ASN A 297 20.60 12.74 9.77
C ASN A 297 19.86 11.90 10.82
N ILE A 298 19.63 12.43 12.02
CA ILE A 298 18.92 11.71 13.08
C ILE A 298 17.49 11.40 12.64
N VAL A 299 16.74 12.36 12.09
CA VAL A 299 15.37 12.14 11.61
C VAL A 299 15.35 11.08 10.52
N ILE A 300 16.26 11.13 9.55
CA ILE A 300 16.32 10.13 8.46
C ILE A 300 16.74 8.75 8.99
N LEU A 301 17.73 8.66 9.88
CA LEU A 301 18.15 7.38 10.48
C LEU A 301 17.02 6.72 11.27
N LEU A 302 16.31 7.48 12.10
CA LEU A 302 15.16 6.97 12.86
C LEU A 302 14.00 6.57 11.93
N THR A 303 13.73 7.34 10.88
CA THR A 303 12.74 7.00 9.85
C THR A 303 13.09 5.68 9.17
N CYS A 304 14.32 5.51 8.72
CA CYS A 304 14.78 4.26 8.10
C CYS A 304 14.72 3.08 9.07
N PHE A 305 15.07 3.30 10.32
CA PHE A 305 14.98 2.27 11.38
C PHE A 305 13.53 1.82 11.60
N ILE A 306 12.58 2.75 11.66
CA ILE A 306 11.15 2.44 11.79
C ILE A 306 10.67 1.60 10.59
N PHE A 307 10.97 2.02 9.37
CA PHE A 307 10.58 1.25 8.18
C PHE A 307 11.23 -0.12 8.14
N PHE A 308 12.47 -0.21 8.56
CA PHE A 308 13.21 -1.45 8.61
C PHE A 308 12.59 -2.43 9.64
N LEU A 309 12.33 -1.99 10.87
CA LEU A 309 11.67 -2.80 11.88
C LEU A 309 10.26 -3.23 11.44
N ASN A 310 9.48 -2.29 10.89
CA ASN A 310 8.16 -2.60 10.39
C ASN A 310 8.21 -3.65 9.26
N GLN A 311 9.21 -3.58 8.37
CA GLN A 311 9.40 -4.57 7.30
C GLN A 311 9.78 -5.94 7.85
N LEU A 312 10.59 -6.01 8.89
CA LEU A 312 10.93 -7.27 9.55
C LEU A 312 9.73 -7.91 10.27
N MET A 313 8.83 -7.08 10.79
CA MET A 313 7.61 -7.56 11.46
C MET A 313 6.51 -8.00 10.49
N GLN A 314 6.66 -7.73 9.19
CA GLN A 314 5.70 -8.14 8.18
C GLN A 314 6.18 -9.36 7.40
N ALA A 315 5.25 -10.30 7.17
CA ALA A 315 5.50 -11.53 6.43
C ALA A 315 5.90 -11.31 4.99
N ASN A 316 5.51 -10.18 4.49
CA ASN A 316 5.40 -9.98 3.06
C ASN A 316 6.65 -9.34 2.47
N GLN A 317 6.47 -8.97 1.30
CA GLN A 317 7.27 -8.35 0.28
C GLN A 317 8.13 -7.23 0.85
N ILE A 318 9.31 -7.11 0.30
CA ILE A 318 10.22 -6.06 0.71
C ILE A 318 9.95 -4.81 -0.13
N TYR A 319 9.43 -3.77 0.49
CA TYR A 319 9.05 -2.53 -0.18
C TYR A 319 10.00 -1.35 0.06
N ILE A 320 10.95 -1.51 0.99
CA ILE A 320 11.75 -0.41 1.52
C ILE A 320 13.05 -0.13 0.75
N PHE A 321 13.22 -0.72 -0.43
CA PHE A 321 14.47 -0.52 -1.22
C PHE A 321 14.69 0.91 -1.69
N SER A 322 13.63 1.72 -1.81
CA SER A 322 13.76 3.15 -2.09
C SER A 322 14.47 3.95 -0.98
N LEU A 323 14.70 3.35 0.19
CA LEU A 323 15.58 3.91 1.22
C LEU A 323 17.05 3.96 0.76
N ILE A 324 17.46 3.14 -0.21
CA ILE A 324 18.82 3.15 -0.75
C ILE A 324 19.17 4.52 -1.38
N PRO A 325 18.44 5.01 -2.41
CA PRO A 325 18.70 6.33 -2.96
C PRO A 325 18.43 7.46 -1.96
N LEU A 326 17.50 7.30 -1.02
CA LEU A 326 17.27 8.26 0.04
C LEU A 326 18.53 8.43 0.92
N LEU A 327 19.01 7.36 1.53
CA LEU A 327 20.20 7.38 2.39
C LEU A 327 21.45 7.85 1.63
N ALA A 328 21.64 7.37 0.39
CA ALA A 328 22.74 7.76 -0.48
C ALA A 328 22.74 9.28 -0.75
N SER A 329 21.57 9.86 -1.01
CA SER A 329 21.44 11.30 -1.24
C SER A 329 21.76 12.14 0.00
N ILE A 330 21.37 11.66 1.19
CA ILE A 330 21.72 12.33 2.46
C ILE A 330 23.24 12.28 2.71
N ILE A 331 23.88 11.14 2.44
CA ILE A 331 25.35 11.03 2.51
C ILE A 331 26.00 12.02 1.53
N HIS A 332 25.48 12.13 0.30
CA HIS A 332 25.97 13.12 -0.68
C HIS A 332 25.86 14.56 -0.15
N ILE A 333 24.72 14.93 0.46
CA ILE A 333 24.53 16.23 1.11
C ILE A 333 25.60 16.46 2.19
N ASN A 334 25.82 15.49 3.05
CA ASN A 334 26.81 15.57 4.12
C ASN A 334 28.24 15.76 3.58
N LEU A 335 28.63 15.03 2.54
CA LEU A 335 29.95 15.16 1.92
C LEU A 335 30.13 16.56 1.32
N LYS A 336 29.12 17.09 0.64
CA LYS A 336 29.16 18.40 0.00
C LYS A 336 29.29 19.55 1.02
N ILE A 337 28.48 19.52 2.10
CA ILE A 337 28.43 20.62 3.08
C ILE A 337 29.68 20.64 3.96
N ASN A 338 30.23 19.48 4.30
CA ASN A 338 31.38 19.38 5.20
C ASN A 338 32.72 19.78 4.57
N LYS A 339 32.74 20.32 3.34
CA LYS A 339 33.92 20.90 2.63
C LYS A 339 35.19 20.03 2.72
N GLY A 340 35.11 18.75 2.93
CA GLY A 340 36.26 17.88 3.18
C GLY A 340 36.65 16.96 2.02
N SER A 341 35.82 16.86 1.00
CA SER A 341 36.08 15.96 -0.11
C SER A 341 35.89 16.67 -1.46
N GLU A 342 36.91 17.32 -1.92
CA GLU A 342 37.10 17.62 -3.35
C GLU A 342 37.35 16.33 -4.15
N LYS A 343 37.46 15.18 -3.43
CA LYS A 343 37.69 13.87 -4.02
C LYS A 343 36.41 13.38 -4.69
N ILE A 344 36.47 13.10 -5.97
CA ILE A 344 35.38 12.57 -6.79
C ILE A 344 35.01 11.12 -6.39
N LEU A 345 35.98 10.35 -5.91
CA LEU A 345 35.83 8.90 -5.64
C LEU A 345 34.63 8.53 -4.75
N PRO A 346 34.33 9.19 -3.60
CA PRO A 346 33.17 8.85 -2.78
C PRO A 346 31.85 9.02 -3.54
N TYR A 347 31.71 10.04 -4.37
CA TYR A 347 30.50 10.28 -5.17
C TYR A 347 30.31 9.21 -6.24
N VAL A 348 31.39 8.80 -6.91
CA VAL A 348 31.38 7.72 -7.91
C VAL A 348 30.95 6.41 -7.27
N LEU A 349 31.50 6.07 -6.11
CA LEU A 349 31.12 4.85 -5.37
C LEU A 349 29.63 4.85 -4.97
N ILE A 350 29.12 5.98 -4.48
CA ILE A 350 27.70 6.12 -4.15
C ILE A 350 26.84 5.84 -5.39
N PHE A 351 27.15 6.43 -6.54
CA PHE A 351 26.38 6.23 -7.77
C PHE A 351 26.45 4.80 -8.28
N ILE A 352 27.62 4.16 -8.25
CA ILE A 352 27.77 2.77 -8.66
C ILE A 352 26.86 1.86 -7.81
N ILE A 353 26.88 2.03 -6.48
CA ILE A 353 26.06 1.20 -5.59
C ILE A 353 24.57 1.46 -5.80
N VAL A 354 24.16 2.73 -5.95
CA VAL A 354 22.75 3.10 -6.18
C VAL A 354 22.26 2.53 -7.51
N ILE A 355 22.98 2.71 -8.60
CA ILE A 355 22.59 2.20 -9.92
C ILE A 355 22.57 0.67 -9.93
N PHE A 356 23.60 0.04 -9.39
CA PHE A 356 23.68 -1.43 -9.31
C PHE A 356 22.53 -2.02 -8.50
N SER A 357 22.25 -1.48 -7.32
CA SER A 357 21.16 -1.98 -6.47
C SER A 357 19.78 -1.73 -7.10
N SER A 358 19.59 -0.60 -7.77
CA SER A 358 18.34 -0.29 -8.49
C SER A 358 18.12 -1.28 -9.63
N TYR A 359 19.12 -1.53 -10.45
CA TYR A 359 19.06 -2.52 -11.52
C TYR A 359 18.79 -3.93 -10.99
N LYS A 360 19.53 -4.36 -9.96
CA LYS A 360 19.38 -5.69 -9.35
C LYS A 360 17.94 -5.92 -8.82
N TYR A 361 17.40 -4.97 -8.07
CA TYR A 361 16.08 -5.13 -7.49
C TYR A 361 14.96 -4.93 -8.51
N HIS A 362 15.19 -4.09 -9.53
CA HIS A 362 14.29 -3.99 -10.68
C HIS A 362 14.16 -5.34 -11.40
N LEU A 363 15.29 -5.99 -11.73
CA LEU A 363 15.25 -7.32 -12.34
C LEU A 363 14.47 -8.30 -11.48
N ARG A 364 14.82 -8.40 -10.21
CA ARG A 364 14.26 -9.41 -9.29
C ARG A 364 12.77 -9.24 -9.05
N TYR A 365 12.30 -8.01 -8.84
CA TYR A 365 10.94 -7.77 -8.39
C TYR A 365 10.00 -7.26 -9.48
N ASN A 366 10.48 -6.50 -10.44
CA ASN A 366 9.64 -5.98 -11.52
C ASN A 366 9.67 -6.89 -12.75
N VAL A 367 10.82 -7.40 -13.16
CA VAL A 367 10.95 -8.23 -14.34
C VAL A 367 10.67 -9.70 -14.02
N GLU A 368 11.37 -10.27 -13.02
CA GLU A 368 11.19 -11.67 -12.63
C GLU A 368 9.93 -11.89 -11.79
N ARG A 369 9.39 -10.85 -11.17
CA ARG A 369 8.17 -10.90 -10.35
C ARG A 369 8.28 -11.90 -9.20
N LYS A 370 9.45 -11.97 -8.57
CA LYS A 370 9.71 -12.88 -7.46
C LYS A 370 8.69 -12.78 -6.34
N PHE A 371 8.20 -11.59 -6.10
CA PHE A 371 7.20 -11.29 -5.11
C PHE A 371 5.87 -12.03 -5.30
N LEU A 372 5.41 -12.13 -6.56
CA LEU A 372 4.18 -12.82 -6.92
C LEU A 372 4.37 -14.33 -7.09
N ASP A 373 5.53 -14.88 -6.68
CA ASP A 373 5.92 -16.28 -6.89
C ASP A 373 5.82 -16.77 -8.34
N ILE A 374 5.78 -15.82 -9.29
CA ILE A 374 5.73 -16.11 -10.72
C ILE A 374 7.10 -16.09 -11.40
N GLU A 375 8.19 -15.94 -10.64
CA GLU A 375 9.57 -15.93 -11.18
C GLU A 375 9.93 -17.24 -11.89
N LYS A 376 9.34 -18.36 -11.44
CA LYS A 376 9.56 -19.70 -11.98
C LYS A 376 8.63 -20.09 -13.12
N LEU A 377 7.66 -19.25 -13.43
CA LEU A 377 6.67 -19.49 -14.48
C LEU A 377 7.19 -18.99 -15.83
N ASP A 378 6.85 -19.70 -16.90
CA ASP A 378 7.07 -19.20 -18.25
C ASP A 378 6.06 -18.09 -18.58
N LYS A 379 6.49 -16.85 -18.43
CA LYS A 379 5.63 -15.68 -18.70
C LYS A 379 5.21 -15.53 -20.16
N LYS A 380 5.81 -16.32 -21.07
CA LYS A 380 5.42 -16.33 -22.49
C LYS A 380 4.05 -16.97 -22.71
N ILE A 381 3.62 -17.85 -21.78
CA ILE A 381 2.29 -18.46 -21.82
C ILE A 381 1.20 -17.58 -21.18
N ALA A 382 1.55 -16.39 -20.68
CA ALA A 382 0.58 -15.48 -20.11
C ALA A 382 -0.44 -15.04 -21.16
N VAL A 383 -1.72 -15.13 -20.81
CA VAL A 383 -2.85 -14.85 -21.69
C VAL A 383 -3.33 -13.42 -21.47
N GLU A 384 -3.87 -12.78 -22.50
CA GLU A 384 -4.45 -11.43 -22.36
C GLU A 384 -5.70 -11.48 -21.48
N ALA A 385 -5.70 -10.74 -20.37
CA ALA A 385 -6.87 -10.69 -19.48
C ALA A 385 -8.12 -10.07 -20.13
N SER A 386 -7.95 -9.43 -21.28
CA SER A 386 -9.07 -8.98 -22.15
C SER A 386 -9.93 -10.13 -22.68
N GLU A 387 -9.48 -11.39 -22.58
CA GLU A 387 -10.32 -12.57 -22.87
C GLU A 387 -11.40 -12.79 -21.80
N ILE A 388 -11.16 -12.35 -20.56
CA ILE A 388 -12.19 -12.30 -19.52
C ILE A 388 -13.12 -11.11 -19.79
N ASP A 389 -12.56 -9.90 -19.91
CA ASP A 389 -13.29 -8.67 -20.17
C ASP A 389 -12.34 -7.58 -20.67
N ILE A 390 -12.79 -6.78 -21.64
CA ILE A 390 -12.00 -5.69 -22.25
C ILE A 390 -11.50 -4.65 -21.24
N ARG A 391 -12.20 -4.48 -20.10
CA ARG A 391 -11.83 -3.55 -19.04
C ARG A 391 -10.56 -3.98 -18.29
N LEU A 392 -10.15 -5.24 -18.41
CA LEU A 392 -8.91 -5.75 -17.82
C LEU A 392 -7.67 -5.54 -18.72
N LYS A 393 -7.86 -5.07 -19.97
CA LYS A 393 -6.73 -4.73 -20.84
C LYS A 393 -5.91 -3.56 -20.25
N PRO A 394 -4.55 -3.58 -20.26
CA PRO A 394 -3.63 -4.50 -20.94
C PRO A 394 -2.99 -5.57 -20.02
N LEU A 395 -3.65 -6.01 -18.98
CA LEU A 395 -3.13 -7.03 -18.08
C LEU A 395 -2.88 -8.36 -18.82
N LYS A 396 -1.71 -8.94 -18.61
CA LYS A 396 -1.36 -10.31 -19.01
C LYS A 396 -1.54 -11.24 -17.82
N TRP A 397 -2.48 -12.16 -17.95
CA TRP A 397 -2.90 -13.08 -16.90
C TRP A 397 -1.98 -14.28 -16.80
N ILE A 398 -1.34 -14.46 -15.68
CA ILE A 398 -0.64 -15.65 -15.25
C ILE A 398 -0.59 -15.67 -13.72
N THR A 399 -0.88 -16.81 -13.10
CA THR A 399 -0.84 -17.01 -11.65
C THR A 399 -0.03 -18.26 -11.30
N PRO A 400 0.42 -18.40 -10.05
CA PRO A 400 1.08 -19.64 -9.60
C PRO A 400 0.08 -20.79 -9.34
N PHE A 401 -1.23 -20.55 -9.42
CA PHE A 401 -2.27 -21.51 -9.01
C PHE A 401 -2.71 -22.46 -10.11
N PHE A 402 -2.49 -22.08 -11.37
CA PHE A 402 -2.85 -22.88 -12.53
C PHE A 402 -1.63 -23.12 -13.43
N LYS A 403 -1.46 -24.36 -13.88
CA LYS A 403 -0.38 -24.70 -14.82
C LYS A 403 -0.59 -24.06 -16.19
N LYS A 404 -1.84 -23.93 -16.59
CA LYS A 404 -2.27 -23.28 -17.83
C LYS A 404 -3.17 -22.10 -17.49
N PRO A 405 -2.77 -20.88 -17.81
CA PRO A 405 -3.57 -19.68 -17.53
C PRO A 405 -4.96 -19.70 -18.17
N GLU A 406 -5.11 -20.39 -19.31
CA GLU A 406 -6.38 -20.53 -20.02
C GLU A 406 -7.42 -21.24 -19.17
N GLU A 407 -7.04 -22.29 -18.42
CA GLU A 407 -7.96 -23.03 -17.54
C GLU A 407 -8.54 -22.13 -16.43
N GLU A 408 -7.73 -21.20 -15.91
CA GLU A 408 -8.19 -20.23 -14.92
C GLU A 408 -9.12 -19.19 -15.54
N ILE A 409 -8.77 -18.70 -16.73
CA ILE A 409 -9.61 -17.76 -17.51
C ILE A 409 -10.96 -18.39 -17.83
N ASP A 410 -11.01 -19.65 -18.27
CA ASP A 410 -12.24 -20.35 -18.55
C ASP A 410 -13.10 -20.56 -17.29
N LEU A 411 -12.49 -20.88 -16.16
CA LEU A 411 -13.20 -20.95 -14.87
C LEU A 411 -13.85 -19.59 -14.52
N ILE A 412 -13.12 -18.49 -14.67
CA ILE A 412 -13.61 -17.13 -14.40
C ILE A 412 -14.74 -16.77 -15.37
N LYS A 413 -14.60 -17.04 -16.67
CA LYS A 413 -15.63 -16.76 -17.70
C LYS A 413 -16.91 -17.57 -17.44
N ASN A 414 -16.78 -18.84 -17.08
CA ASN A 414 -17.91 -19.68 -16.71
C ASN A 414 -18.63 -19.14 -15.46
N ALA A 415 -17.87 -18.73 -14.45
CA ALA A 415 -18.44 -18.12 -13.25
C ALA A 415 -19.17 -16.80 -13.58
N LEU A 416 -18.55 -15.92 -14.39
CA LEU A 416 -19.19 -14.68 -14.85
C LEU A 416 -20.50 -14.95 -15.59
N THR A 417 -20.53 -15.93 -16.48
CA THR A 417 -21.72 -16.30 -17.26
C THR A 417 -22.85 -16.80 -16.36
N LEU A 418 -22.54 -17.68 -15.42
CA LEU A 418 -23.53 -18.24 -14.49
C LEU A 418 -24.06 -17.18 -13.51
N ILE A 419 -23.20 -16.37 -12.93
CA ILE A 419 -23.60 -15.30 -12.01
C ILE A 419 -24.43 -14.23 -12.73
N LYS A 420 -24.09 -13.92 -13.98
CA LYS A 420 -24.85 -12.96 -14.79
C LYS A 420 -26.25 -13.47 -15.16
N ALA A 421 -26.39 -14.76 -15.40
CA ALA A 421 -27.67 -15.39 -15.76
C ALA A 421 -28.62 -15.59 -14.56
N ASP A 422 -28.14 -15.39 -13.36
CA ASP A 422 -28.94 -15.54 -12.13
C ASP A 422 -29.53 -14.18 -11.72
N ASP A 423 -30.85 -14.05 -11.74
CA ASP A 423 -31.57 -12.80 -11.38
C ASP A 423 -31.79 -12.62 -9.89
N ARG A 424 -31.45 -13.62 -9.07
CA ARG A 424 -31.60 -13.56 -7.60
C ARG A 424 -30.67 -12.53 -6.98
N LYS A 425 -30.95 -12.10 -5.75
CA LYS A 425 -30.04 -11.28 -4.97
C LYS A 425 -28.85 -12.10 -4.50
N LYS A 426 -27.67 -11.71 -4.97
CA LYS A 426 -26.42 -12.48 -4.87
C LYS A 426 -25.44 -11.89 -3.88
N MET A 427 -24.65 -12.76 -3.26
CA MET A 427 -23.42 -12.44 -2.57
C MET A 427 -22.28 -13.24 -3.20
N ILE A 428 -21.11 -12.65 -3.36
CA ILE A 428 -19.92 -13.37 -3.79
C ILE A 428 -18.82 -13.33 -2.74
N ILE A 429 -18.16 -14.45 -2.54
CA ILE A 429 -16.97 -14.60 -1.72
C ILE A 429 -15.86 -15.13 -2.61
N THR A 430 -14.88 -14.30 -2.88
CA THR A 430 -13.83 -14.61 -3.85
C THR A 430 -12.58 -13.79 -3.60
N HIS A 431 -11.42 -14.32 -4.01
CA HIS A 431 -10.18 -13.55 -4.15
C HIS A 431 -10.11 -12.74 -5.46
N TYR A 432 -10.95 -13.08 -6.44
CA TYR A 432 -11.06 -12.34 -7.71
C TYR A 432 -11.95 -11.10 -7.52
N GLN A 433 -11.45 -10.08 -6.84
CA GLN A 433 -12.17 -8.86 -6.45
C GLN A 433 -12.36 -7.90 -7.64
N PHE A 434 -13.04 -8.38 -8.70
CA PHE A 434 -13.41 -7.61 -9.90
C PHE A 434 -14.79 -7.99 -10.47
N PHE A 435 -15.46 -8.97 -9.88
CA PHE A 435 -16.74 -9.47 -10.39
C PHE A 435 -17.84 -8.42 -10.35
N SER A 436 -17.92 -7.64 -9.27
CA SER A 436 -18.92 -6.57 -9.16
C SER A 436 -18.75 -5.53 -10.27
N LEU A 437 -17.52 -5.17 -10.59
CA LEU A 437 -17.20 -4.25 -11.65
C LEU A 437 -17.53 -4.85 -13.03
N LEU A 438 -17.11 -6.11 -13.29
CA LEU A 438 -17.32 -6.75 -14.60
C LEU A 438 -18.79 -7.05 -14.88
N LEU A 439 -19.59 -7.33 -13.89
CA LEU A 439 -21.03 -7.55 -14.05
C LEU A 439 -21.85 -6.25 -13.97
N ASN A 440 -21.20 -5.14 -13.59
CA ASN A 440 -21.87 -3.87 -13.29
C ASN A 440 -22.99 -4.02 -12.24
N GLU A 441 -22.80 -4.95 -11.30
CA GLU A 441 -23.76 -5.35 -10.28
C GLU A 441 -23.13 -5.29 -8.89
N ASP A 442 -23.92 -4.93 -7.87
CA ASP A 442 -23.48 -5.07 -6.49
C ASP A 442 -23.64 -6.53 -6.04
N LEU A 443 -22.52 -7.22 -5.96
CA LEU A 443 -22.48 -8.61 -5.50
C LEU A 443 -22.29 -8.74 -3.98
N ASN A 444 -22.58 -7.69 -3.22
CA ASN A 444 -22.65 -7.70 -1.76
C ASN A 444 -21.40 -8.32 -1.09
N ILE A 445 -20.22 -7.92 -1.52
CA ILE A 445 -18.96 -8.39 -0.93
C ILE A 445 -18.94 -8.13 0.58
N LEU A 446 -18.48 -9.10 1.36
CA LEU A 446 -18.37 -8.98 2.82
C LEU A 446 -17.05 -8.35 3.26
N ASN A 447 -15.97 -8.72 2.57
CA ASN A 447 -14.60 -8.31 2.88
C ASN A 447 -13.82 -8.00 1.60
N ARG A 448 -12.73 -7.29 1.78
CA ARG A 448 -11.70 -7.15 0.73
C ARG A 448 -10.89 -8.43 0.54
N TRP A 449 -10.56 -9.11 1.65
CA TRP A 449 -9.74 -10.33 1.66
C TRP A 449 -10.41 -11.43 2.49
N TYR A 450 -10.24 -12.65 2.06
CA TYR A 450 -10.80 -13.85 2.71
C TYR A 450 -9.68 -14.80 3.10
N LEU A 451 -8.98 -14.50 4.21
CA LEU A 451 -8.06 -15.42 4.88
C LEU A 451 -8.67 -15.88 6.20
N TRP A 452 -8.57 -17.17 6.49
CA TRP A 452 -9.23 -17.81 7.64
C TRP A 452 -8.32 -17.93 8.87
N ASP A 453 -7.35 -17.02 8.98
CA ASP A 453 -6.29 -17.01 9.98
C ASP A 453 -6.35 -15.79 10.92
N ASN A 454 -7.49 -15.12 11.03
CA ASN A 454 -7.70 -13.88 11.79
C ASN A 454 -6.87 -12.65 11.31
N ASN A 455 -6.23 -12.70 10.15
CA ASN A 455 -5.46 -11.56 9.63
C ASN A 455 -6.27 -10.59 8.78
N THR A 456 -7.44 -11.00 8.27
CA THR A 456 -8.28 -10.18 7.39
C THR A 456 -9.66 -9.89 7.95
N HIS A 457 -10.22 -10.81 8.68
CA HIS A 457 -11.48 -10.69 9.38
C HIS A 457 -11.52 -11.65 10.60
N PRO A 458 -12.38 -11.40 11.58
CA PRO A 458 -12.51 -12.29 12.73
C PRO A 458 -13.05 -13.67 12.34
N THR A 459 -12.30 -14.74 12.64
CA THR A 459 -12.77 -16.12 12.55
C THR A 459 -13.41 -16.58 13.88
N GLU A 460 -13.96 -17.79 13.95
CA GLU A 460 -14.73 -18.29 15.10
C GLU A 460 -14.01 -18.19 16.45
N THR A 461 -12.70 -18.36 16.44
CA THR A 461 -11.87 -18.29 17.66
C THR A 461 -11.55 -16.87 18.10
N HIS A 462 -11.87 -15.87 17.28
CA HIS A 462 -11.49 -14.51 17.54
C HIS A 462 -12.46 -13.78 18.49
N LYS A 463 -11.94 -12.95 19.41
CA LYS A 463 -12.75 -12.20 20.39
C LYS A 463 -13.80 -11.27 19.75
N TYR A 464 -13.62 -10.85 18.49
CA TYR A 464 -14.58 -10.00 17.75
C TYR A 464 -15.44 -10.78 16.74
N PHE A 465 -15.44 -12.11 16.78
CA PHE A 465 -16.22 -12.94 15.85
C PHE A 465 -17.70 -12.57 15.85
N ASN A 466 -18.33 -12.43 17.02
CA ASN A 466 -19.76 -12.11 17.12
C ASN A 466 -20.11 -10.75 16.50
N ILE A 467 -19.21 -9.76 16.55
CA ILE A 467 -19.42 -8.45 15.92
C ILE A 467 -19.41 -8.59 14.40
N TYR A 468 -18.44 -9.33 13.87
CA TYR A 468 -18.36 -9.61 12.45
C TYR A 468 -19.55 -10.43 11.96
N LYS A 469 -19.91 -11.48 12.68
CA LYS A 469 -21.08 -12.34 12.42
C LYS A 469 -22.39 -11.52 12.39
N GLN A 470 -22.57 -10.59 13.30
CA GLN A 470 -23.72 -9.67 13.28
C GLN A 470 -23.74 -8.81 12.02
N MET A 471 -22.59 -8.26 11.59
CA MET A 471 -22.49 -7.49 10.36
C MET A 471 -22.87 -8.34 9.13
N VAL A 472 -22.36 -9.55 9.03
CA VAL A 472 -22.69 -10.50 7.95
C VAL A 472 -24.19 -10.75 7.88
N ASN A 473 -24.81 -11.09 9.02
CA ASN A 473 -26.26 -11.38 9.07
C ASN A 473 -27.13 -10.14 8.81
N MET A 474 -26.70 -8.95 9.23
CA MET A 474 -27.38 -7.71 8.88
C MET A 474 -27.32 -7.45 7.37
N ASN A 475 -26.17 -7.68 6.73
CA ASN A 475 -26.02 -7.52 5.28
C ASN A 475 -26.91 -8.50 4.50
N LEU A 476 -26.96 -9.77 4.91
CA LEU A 476 -27.86 -10.76 4.30
C LEU A 476 -29.31 -10.29 4.31
N LYS A 477 -29.80 -9.87 5.48
CA LYS A 477 -31.20 -9.42 5.67
C LYS A 477 -31.48 -8.10 4.93
N LYS A 478 -30.60 -7.09 5.08
CA LYS A 478 -30.75 -5.76 4.47
C LYS A 478 -30.81 -5.86 2.95
N ASN A 479 -29.94 -6.68 2.36
CA ASN A 479 -29.81 -6.82 0.92
C ASN A 479 -30.66 -7.97 0.35
N ARG A 480 -31.41 -8.69 1.21
CA ARG A 480 -32.30 -9.82 0.84
C ARG A 480 -31.57 -10.86 -0.01
N ILE A 481 -30.38 -11.29 0.44
CA ILE A 481 -29.55 -12.24 -0.30
C ILE A 481 -30.24 -13.59 -0.35
N GLU A 482 -30.32 -14.18 -1.53
CA GLU A 482 -30.97 -15.47 -1.83
C GLU A 482 -29.95 -16.56 -2.18
N VAL A 483 -28.76 -16.16 -2.67
CA VAL A 483 -27.72 -17.09 -3.09
C VAL A 483 -26.33 -16.54 -2.78
N ILE A 484 -25.43 -17.41 -2.36
CA ILE A 484 -24.02 -17.11 -2.08
C ILE A 484 -23.15 -17.88 -3.05
N TYR A 485 -22.35 -17.17 -3.84
CA TYR A 485 -21.36 -17.73 -4.74
C TYR A 485 -19.98 -17.76 -4.08
N LEU A 486 -19.28 -18.89 -4.21
CA LEU A 486 -17.92 -19.09 -3.76
C LEU A 486 -17.03 -19.39 -4.96
N LEU A 487 -15.98 -18.58 -5.15
CA LEU A 487 -15.01 -18.78 -6.23
C LEU A 487 -13.61 -18.54 -5.70
N GLY A 488 -12.75 -19.54 -5.76
CA GLY A 488 -11.35 -19.46 -5.33
C GLY A 488 -10.37 -19.96 -6.38
N SER A 489 -9.13 -19.49 -6.30
CA SER A 489 -8.00 -20.01 -7.07
C SER A 489 -7.45 -21.32 -6.49
N ASP A 490 -7.73 -21.58 -5.23
CA ASP A 490 -7.25 -22.69 -4.41
C ASP A 490 -8.36 -23.23 -3.50
N LYS A 491 -8.00 -24.14 -2.60
CA LYS A 491 -8.92 -24.77 -1.64
C LYS A 491 -9.28 -23.88 -0.42
N GLU A 492 -8.91 -22.62 -0.40
CA GLU A 492 -9.11 -21.77 0.78
C GLU A 492 -10.54 -21.25 0.89
N ILE A 493 -11.22 -21.00 -0.25
CA ILE A 493 -12.60 -20.52 -0.25
C ILE A 493 -13.58 -21.71 -0.29
N LEU A 494 -13.86 -22.27 0.88
CA LEU A 494 -14.80 -23.37 1.06
C LEU A 494 -16.00 -22.92 1.89
N PHE A 495 -17.17 -23.49 1.58
CA PHE A 495 -18.40 -23.21 2.34
C PHE A 495 -18.30 -23.59 3.82
N SER A 496 -17.58 -24.67 4.14
CA SER A 496 -17.31 -25.07 5.53
C SER A 496 -16.68 -23.95 6.37
N ASN A 497 -15.85 -23.10 5.76
CA ASN A 497 -15.17 -22.02 6.44
C ASN A 497 -16.09 -20.83 6.77
N ILE A 498 -17.20 -20.67 6.06
CA ILE A 498 -18.12 -19.53 6.22
C ILE A 498 -19.46 -19.92 6.84
N LYS A 499 -19.80 -21.21 6.86
CA LYS A 499 -21.12 -21.70 7.33
C LYS A 499 -21.51 -21.14 8.69
N ASN A 500 -20.57 -21.06 9.62
CA ASN A 500 -20.81 -20.64 10.98
C ASN A 500 -21.00 -19.12 11.17
N TYR A 501 -20.77 -18.33 10.09
CA TYR A 501 -21.09 -16.89 10.09
C TYR A 501 -22.58 -16.62 9.92
N PHE A 502 -23.35 -17.60 9.43
CA PHE A 502 -24.78 -17.47 9.19
C PHE A 502 -25.60 -18.01 10.36
N ASN A 503 -26.55 -17.23 10.84
CA ASN A 503 -27.42 -17.60 11.96
C ASN A 503 -28.72 -18.22 11.44
N ASN A 504 -29.04 -19.43 11.85
CA ASN A 504 -30.33 -20.09 11.59
C ASN A 504 -30.78 -20.03 10.13
N ILE A 505 -29.81 -20.22 9.22
CA ILE A 505 -30.02 -20.23 7.77
C ILE A 505 -29.69 -21.63 7.27
N CYS A 506 -30.60 -22.18 6.48
CA CYS A 506 -30.39 -23.45 5.80
C CYS A 506 -29.99 -23.22 4.35
N PHE A 507 -29.13 -24.08 3.83
CA PHE A 507 -28.57 -23.95 2.49
C PHE A 507 -28.82 -25.23 1.70
N LYS A 508 -29.06 -25.03 0.41
CA LYS A 508 -28.99 -26.10 -0.59
C LYS A 508 -27.70 -25.87 -1.39
N ASP A 509 -26.80 -26.83 -1.30
CA ASP A 509 -25.48 -26.77 -1.86
C ASP A 509 -25.49 -27.24 -3.32
N ASN A 510 -24.83 -26.48 -4.20
CA ASN A 510 -24.64 -26.81 -5.60
C ASN A 510 -23.15 -26.58 -5.96
N ILE A 511 -22.44 -27.68 -6.25
CA ILE A 511 -21.01 -27.67 -6.60
C ILE A 511 -20.92 -27.74 -8.12
N ILE A 512 -20.24 -26.75 -8.72
CA ILE A 512 -20.02 -26.67 -10.17
C ILE A 512 -18.63 -27.20 -10.52
N PHE A 513 -17.61 -26.69 -9.81
CA PHE A 513 -16.25 -27.21 -9.87
C PHE A 513 -15.79 -27.51 -8.45
N GLU A 514 -15.47 -28.76 -8.18
CA GLU A 514 -15.05 -29.20 -6.85
C GLU A 514 -13.89 -28.37 -6.33
N ASN A 515 -14.06 -27.81 -5.12
CA ASN A 515 -13.12 -26.96 -4.41
C ASN A 515 -12.72 -25.62 -5.10
N LYS A 516 -13.39 -25.24 -6.20
CA LYS A 516 -13.07 -23.96 -6.90
C LYS A 516 -14.28 -23.08 -7.14
N PHE A 517 -15.42 -23.65 -7.49
CA PHE A 517 -16.63 -22.89 -7.76
C PHE A 517 -17.88 -23.61 -7.28
N SER A 518 -18.63 -22.97 -6.39
CA SER A 518 -19.92 -23.47 -5.88
C SER A 518 -20.87 -22.30 -5.63
N TYR A 519 -22.17 -22.62 -5.52
CA TYR A 519 -23.16 -21.69 -5.00
C TYR A 519 -24.07 -22.36 -3.99
N HIS A 520 -24.59 -21.59 -3.04
CA HIS A 520 -25.38 -22.05 -1.92
C HIS A 520 -26.66 -21.23 -1.85
N GLU A 521 -27.77 -21.89 -2.13
CA GLU A 521 -29.09 -21.25 -2.12
C GLU A 521 -29.60 -21.17 -0.67
N ILE A 522 -30.07 -20.00 -0.27
CA ILE A 522 -30.69 -19.81 1.04
C ILE A 522 -32.10 -20.35 0.98
N VAL A 523 -32.41 -21.35 1.81
CA VAL A 523 -33.70 -22.02 1.85
C VAL A 523 -34.30 -21.93 3.24
N THR A 524 -35.63 -22.09 3.31
CA THR A 524 -36.33 -22.22 4.59
C THR A 524 -35.89 -23.48 5.30
N CYS A 525 -35.48 -23.36 6.56
CA CYS A 525 -35.11 -24.53 7.34
C CYS A 525 -36.34 -25.45 7.49
N LYS A 526 -36.22 -26.69 7.05
CA LYS A 526 -37.22 -27.72 7.42
C LYS A 526 -37.00 -28.05 8.89
N ASN A 527 -38.01 -27.82 9.72
CA ASN A 527 -38.06 -28.25 11.11
C ASN A 527 -38.03 -29.78 11.20
#